data_42ca208b304d8cb9d8a98d1269c6fd61
#
_entry.id   42ca208b304d8cb9d8a98d1269c6fd61
#
_cell.length_a   1.000
_cell.length_b   1.000
_cell.length_c   1.000
_cell.angle_alpha   90.00
_cell.angle_beta   90.00
_cell.angle_gamma   90.00
#
_symmetry.space_group_name_H-M   'P 1'
#
loop_
_entity.id
_entity.type
_entity.pdbx_description
1 polymer ?
#
loop_
_entity_poly.entity_id
_entity_poly.type
_entity_poly.pdbx_seq_one_letter_code
_entity_poly.pdbx_strand_id
1 'polypeptide(L)'
;ERLEQRDSAKAYYQKTIDLNWKIPRRLWVEAQVGKARTQTLTPEEKVAYVEQLRKMEKLYEHKDLLDLIYYQHALFLESEEKLKGATEYFLRSLTKNKDNEGLRQRTHEHLADLYFKEKKYPLAYAHYDSTLVYIPKNTLAHLYMRRKRDNLEQITAFERTIAKADSLSRIMKMSKE
;
A
#
# COMPACT_ATOMS: atom_id res chain seq x y z
N GLU A 1 -0.84 -29.28 -6.24
CA GLU A 1 -1.83 -28.34 -6.85
C GLU A 1 -1.46 -26.86 -6.62
N ARG A 2 -1.36 -26.36 -5.36
CA ARG A 2 -0.94 -24.96 -5.11
C ARG A 2 0.48 -24.64 -5.55
N LEU A 3 1.44 -25.57 -5.41
CA LEU A 3 2.83 -25.40 -5.85
C LEU A 3 2.93 -25.40 -7.38
N GLU A 4 2.26 -26.32 -8.05
CA GLU A 4 2.20 -26.39 -9.51
C GLU A 4 1.59 -25.11 -10.12
N GLN A 5 0.57 -24.55 -9.48
CA GLN A 5 -0.02 -23.25 -9.90
C GLN A 5 0.99 -22.10 -9.77
N ARG A 6 1.82 -22.09 -8.72
CA ARG A 6 2.87 -21.06 -8.53
C ARG A 6 3.99 -21.20 -9.56
N ASP A 7 4.43 -22.41 -9.86
CA ASP A 7 5.48 -22.66 -10.85
C ASP A 7 4.99 -22.30 -12.26
N SER A 8 3.73 -22.64 -12.59
CA SER A 8 3.09 -22.23 -13.83
C SER A 8 3.00 -20.70 -13.93
N ALA A 9 2.56 -20.01 -12.86
CA ALA A 9 2.50 -18.56 -12.82
C ALA A 9 3.87 -17.93 -13.03
N LYS A 10 4.92 -18.44 -12.34
CA LYS A 10 6.30 -18.00 -12.51
C LYS A 10 6.77 -18.11 -13.96
N ALA A 11 6.47 -19.24 -14.62
CA ALA A 11 6.83 -19.46 -16.01
C ALA A 11 6.11 -18.49 -16.97
N TYR A 12 4.83 -18.19 -16.72
CA TYR A 12 4.08 -17.20 -17.50
C TYR A 12 4.63 -15.79 -17.32
N TYR A 13 4.92 -15.38 -16.09
CA TYR A 13 5.56 -14.09 -15.84
C TYR A 13 6.93 -14.00 -16.53
N GLN A 14 7.75 -15.05 -16.48
CA GLN A 14 9.04 -15.06 -17.17
C GLN A 14 8.86 -14.89 -18.68
N LYS A 15 7.95 -15.62 -19.32
CA LYS A 15 7.64 -15.46 -20.75
C LYS A 15 7.22 -14.02 -21.08
N THR A 16 6.40 -13.40 -20.21
CA THR A 16 5.98 -11.99 -20.38
C THR A 16 7.17 -11.03 -20.28
N ILE A 17 8.08 -11.28 -19.34
CA ILE A 17 9.31 -10.48 -19.17
C ILE A 17 10.22 -10.58 -20.38
N ASP A 18 10.35 -11.78 -20.96
CA ASP A 18 11.19 -12.06 -22.14
C ASP A 18 10.68 -11.36 -23.41
N LEU A 19 9.39 -11.02 -23.48
CA LEU A 19 8.84 -10.20 -24.57
C LEU A 19 9.39 -8.76 -24.56
N ASN A 20 9.85 -8.28 -23.42
CA ASN A 20 10.51 -6.99 -23.22
C ASN A 20 9.80 -5.81 -23.94
N TRP A 21 10.41 -5.25 -24.99
CA TRP A 21 9.86 -4.09 -25.72
C TRP A 21 8.65 -4.42 -26.64
N LYS A 22 8.31 -5.69 -26.81
CA LYS A 22 7.17 -6.12 -27.63
C LYS A 22 5.81 -5.96 -26.94
N ILE A 23 5.80 -5.59 -25.67
CA ILE A 23 4.60 -5.42 -24.85
C ILE A 23 4.55 -4.04 -24.20
N PRO A 24 3.36 -3.54 -23.85
CA PRO A 24 3.22 -2.32 -23.06
C PRO A 24 4.06 -2.37 -21.77
N ARG A 25 4.79 -1.31 -21.50
CA ARG A 25 5.73 -1.24 -20.37
C ARG A 25 5.08 -1.56 -19.02
N ARG A 26 3.82 -1.20 -18.86
CA ARG A 26 3.01 -1.54 -17.69
C ARG A 26 2.94 -3.05 -17.45
N LEU A 27 2.62 -3.83 -18.49
CA LEU A 27 2.53 -5.30 -18.38
C LEU A 27 3.90 -5.91 -18.04
N TRP A 28 4.98 -5.35 -18.57
CA TRP A 28 6.33 -5.78 -18.23
C TRP A 28 6.64 -5.54 -16.75
N VAL A 29 6.33 -4.35 -16.22
CA VAL A 29 6.51 -4.02 -14.80
C VAL A 29 5.64 -4.93 -13.91
N GLU A 30 4.37 -5.13 -14.27
CA GLU A 30 3.45 -6.02 -13.55
C GLU A 30 3.95 -7.48 -13.54
N ALA A 31 4.53 -7.95 -14.65
CA ALA A 31 5.11 -9.28 -14.74
C ALA A 31 6.37 -9.45 -13.87
N GLN A 32 7.27 -8.47 -13.85
CA GLN A 32 8.45 -8.46 -12.99
C GLN A 32 8.07 -8.62 -11.51
N VAL A 33 7.09 -7.86 -11.10
CA VAL A 33 6.57 -7.87 -9.74
C VAL A 33 5.81 -9.16 -9.44
N GLY A 34 4.95 -9.59 -10.36
CA GLY A 34 4.18 -10.83 -10.23
C GLY A 34 5.11 -12.03 -10.03
N LYS A 35 6.18 -12.11 -10.81
CA LYS A 35 7.19 -13.17 -10.66
C LYS A 35 7.80 -13.20 -9.26
N ALA A 36 8.23 -12.05 -8.73
CA ALA A 36 8.83 -11.97 -7.40
C ALA A 36 7.88 -12.44 -6.28
N ARG A 37 6.56 -12.23 -6.45
CA ARG A 37 5.53 -12.65 -5.49
C ARG A 37 5.17 -14.13 -5.55
N THR A 38 5.51 -14.83 -6.63
CA THR A 38 5.19 -16.26 -6.80
C THR A 38 6.19 -17.20 -6.13
N GLN A 39 7.32 -16.67 -5.67
CA GLN A 39 8.40 -17.47 -5.09
C GLN A 39 8.79 -16.96 -3.70
N THR A 40 9.33 -17.87 -2.88
CA THR A 40 9.99 -17.48 -1.63
C THR A 40 11.40 -17.05 -2.00
N LEU A 41 11.70 -15.76 -1.81
CA LEU A 41 13.02 -15.20 -2.14
C LEU A 41 14.04 -15.55 -1.07
N THR A 42 15.24 -15.94 -1.47
CA THR A 42 16.39 -16.02 -0.57
C THR A 42 16.84 -14.62 -0.10
N PRO A 43 17.64 -14.49 0.96
CA PRO A 43 18.12 -13.18 1.40
C PRO A 43 18.82 -12.39 0.28
N GLU A 44 19.61 -13.04 -0.56
CA GLU A 44 20.32 -12.44 -1.69
C GLU A 44 19.34 -11.98 -2.78
N GLU A 45 18.34 -12.81 -3.09
CA GLU A 45 17.29 -12.48 -4.05
C GLU A 45 16.41 -11.31 -3.57
N LYS A 46 16.17 -11.18 -2.26
CA LYS A 46 15.45 -10.02 -1.67
C LYS A 46 16.23 -8.72 -1.90
N VAL A 47 17.55 -8.75 -1.68
CA VAL A 47 18.41 -7.58 -1.94
C VAL A 47 18.37 -7.21 -3.42
N ALA A 48 18.56 -8.19 -4.30
CA ALA A 48 18.51 -7.98 -5.75
C ALA A 48 17.16 -7.42 -6.21
N TYR A 49 16.05 -7.90 -5.62
CA TYR A 49 14.72 -7.40 -5.94
C TYR A 49 14.51 -5.94 -5.52
N VAL A 50 14.96 -5.55 -4.33
CA VAL A 50 14.93 -4.14 -3.90
C VAL A 50 15.75 -3.25 -4.81
N GLU A 51 16.95 -3.69 -5.20
CA GLU A 51 17.79 -2.96 -6.16
C GLU A 51 17.10 -2.81 -7.53
N GLN A 52 16.43 -3.87 -7.99
CA GLN A 52 15.66 -3.83 -9.22
C GLN A 52 14.52 -2.79 -9.14
N LEU A 53 13.74 -2.77 -8.05
CA LEU A 53 12.70 -1.76 -7.83
C LEU A 53 13.29 -0.35 -7.84
N ARG A 54 14.40 -0.12 -7.15
CA ARG A 54 15.10 1.18 -7.13
C ARG A 54 15.62 1.61 -8.50
N LYS A 55 16.09 0.67 -9.31
CA LYS A 55 16.47 0.95 -10.72
C LYS A 55 15.26 1.36 -11.53
N MET A 56 14.13 0.63 -11.37
CA MET A 56 12.88 0.99 -12.04
C MET A 56 12.36 2.39 -11.66
N GLU A 57 12.50 2.81 -10.40
CA GLU A 57 12.11 4.13 -9.92
C GLU A 57 12.86 5.27 -10.63
N LYS A 58 14.11 5.03 -11.03
CA LYS A 58 14.99 6.04 -11.65
C LYS A 58 14.87 6.13 -13.17
N LEU A 59 14.28 5.13 -13.82
CA LEU A 59 14.17 5.11 -15.27
C LEU A 59 13.05 6.06 -15.73
N TYR A 60 13.40 6.98 -16.63
CA TYR A 60 12.46 7.96 -17.19
C TYR A 60 11.24 7.31 -17.87
N GLU A 61 11.45 6.17 -18.52
CA GLU A 61 10.40 5.37 -19.18
C GLU A 61 9.33 4.86 -18.18
N HIS A 62 9.63 4.81 -16.90
CA HIS A 62 8.70 4.37 -15.85
C HIS A 62 8.00 5.52 -15.13
N LYS A 63 8.18 6.77 -15.59
CA LYS A 63 7.63 7.97 -14.94
C LYS A 63 6.13 7.89 -14.69
N ASP A 64 5.38 7.33 -15.66
CA ASP A 64 3.92 7.16 -15.55
C ASP A 64 3.50 5.87 -14.83
N LEU A 65 4.46 5.06 -14.36
CA LEU A 65 4.26 3.82 -13.65
C LEU A 65 4.81 3.87 -12.22
N LEU A 66 5.26 5.03 -11.77
CA LEU A 66 5.84 5.20 -10.43
C LEU A 66 4.84 4.87 -9.32
N ASP A 67 3.55 5.11 -9.53
CA ASP A 67 2.50 4.71 -8.60
C ASP A 67 2.49 3.19 -8.37
N LEU A 68 2.59 2.42 -9.44
CA LEU A 68 2.64 0.96 -9.40
C LEU A 68 3.96 0.47 -8.77
N ILE A 69 5.10 1.04 -9.17
CA ILE A 69 6.42 0.64 -8.66
C ILE A 69 6.52 0.91 -7.15
N TYR A 70 6.10 2.08 -6.69
CA TYR A 70 6.07 2.40 -5.26
C TYR A 70 5.11 1.51 -4.48
N TYR A 71 3.93 1.20 -5.02
CA TYR A 71 3.01 0.25 -4.43
C TYR A 71 3.64 -1.13 -4.23
N GLN A 72 4.37 -1.62 -5.22
CA GLN A 72 5.05 -2.90 -5.14
C GLN A 72 6.21 -2.92 -4.14
N HIS A 73 6.96 -1.81 -4.09
CA HIS A 73 8.01 -1.66 -3.08
C HIS A 73 7.43 -1.66 -1.66
N ALA A 74 6.28 -0.98 -1.48
CA ALA A 74 5.55 -0.97 -0.22
C ALA A 74 5.09 -2.37 0.20
N LEU A 75 4.49 -3.15 -0.72
CA LEU A 75 4.07 -4.54 -0.46
C LEU A 75 5.24 -5.44 -0.06
N PHE A 76 6.40 -5.26 -0.71
CA PHE A 76 7.60 -6.00 -0.34
C PHE A 76 8.05 -5.64 1.08
N LEU A 77 8.11 -4.35 1.42
CA LEU A 77 8.47 -3.89 2.75
C LEU A 77 7.47 -4.34 3.83
N GLU A 78 6.18 -4.36 3.50
CA GLU A 78 5.14 -4.89 4.39
C GLU A 78 5.35 -6.39 4.67
N SER A 79 5.68 -7.18 3.65
CA SER A 79 5.96 -8.62 3.80
C SER A 79 7.22 -8.91 4.63
N GLU A 80 8.16 -7.96 4.69
CA GLU A 80 9.37 -7.99 5.52
C GLU A 80 9.17 -7.33 6.90
N GLU A 81 7.93 -7.04 7.28
CA GLU A 81 7.54 -6.37 8.54
C GLU A 81 8.18 -4.98 8.76
N LYS A 82 8.69 -4.37 7.70
CA LYS A 82 9.26 -3.02 7.70
C LYS A 82 8.15 -1.97 7.56
N LEU A 83 7.24 -1.92 8.54
CA LEU A 83 5.97 -1.18 8.43
C LEU A 83 6.15 0.32 8.15
N LYS A 84 7.12 0.98 8.76
CA LYS A 84 7.40 2.43 8.50
C LYS A 84 7.78 2.69 7.05
N GLY A 85 8.68 1.86 6.51
CA GLY A 85 9.08 1.96 5.09
C GLY A 85 7.92 1.66 4.15
N ALA A 86 7.11 0.63 4.46
CA ALA A 86 5.92 0.29 3.69
C ALA A 86 4.94 1.48 3.63
N THR A 87 4.65 2.10 4.78
CA THR A 87 3.78 3.28 4.87
C THR A 87 4.29 4.42 3.98
N GLU A 88 5.59 4.72 4.04
CA GLU A 88 6.20 5.78 3.21
C GLU A 88 6.03 5.51 1.71
N TYR A 89 6.31 4.29 1.26
CA TYR A 89 6.18 3.93 -0.15
C TYR A 89 4.71 3.87 -0.62
N PHE A 90 3.76 3.45 0.22
CA PHE A 90 2.34 3.57 -0.10
C PHE A 90 1.90 5.02 -0.26
N LEU A 91 2.35 5.94 0.59
CA LEU A 91 2.07 7.37 0.44
C LEU A 91 2.68 7.93 -0.84
N ARG A 92 3.91 7.53 -1.20
CA ARG A 92 4.52 7.89 -2.48
C ARG A 92 3.69 7.37 -3.67
N SER A 93 3.18 6.14 -3.58
CA SER A 93 2.29 5.58 -4.59
C SER A 93 1.04 6.45 -4.80
N LEU A 94 0.36 6.87 -3.73
CA LEU A 94 -0.80 7.77 -3.81
C LEU A 94 -0.45 9.10 -4.45
N THR A 95 0.71 9.68 -4.11
CA THR A 95 1.16 10.98 -4.65
C THR A 95 1.41 10.91 -6.17
N LYS A 96 1.84 9.77 -6.68
CA LYS A 96 2.13 9.56 -8.11
C LYS A 96 0.95 9.02 -8.90
N ASN A 97 -0.06 8.48 -8.22
CA ASN A 97 -1.24 7.94 -8.87
C ASN A 97 -2.11 9.07 -9.44
N LYS A 98 -2.31 9.08 -10.75
CA LYS A 98 -3.15 10.05 -11.47
C LYS A 98 -4.57 9.50 -11.65
N ASP A 99 -4.70 8.36 -12.35
CA ASP A 99 -5.99 7.87 -12.87
C ASP A 99 -6.26 6.40 -12.53
N ASN A 100 -5.40 5.73 -11.76
CA ASN A 100 -5.57 4.32 -11.42
C ASN A 100 -6.36 4.16 -10.12
N GLU A 101 -7.69 4.28 -10.22
CA GLU A 101 -8.60 4.16 -9.06
C GLU A 101 -8.45 2.82 -8.33
N GLY A 102 -8.31 1.71 -9.06
CA GLY A 102 -8.15 0.39 -8.43
C GLY A 102 -6.84 0.24 -7.65
N LEU A 103 -5.75 0.89 -8.10
CA LEU A 103 -4.51 0.93 -7.34
C LEU A 103 -4.65 1.86 -6.12
N ARG A 104 -5.32 3.00 -6.29
CA ARG A 104 -5.58 3.97 -5.24
C ARG A 104 -6.41 3.35 -4.12
N GLN A 105 -7.49 2.63 -4.46
CA GLN A 105 -8.30 1.88 -3.52
C GLN A 105 -7.45 0.93 -2.67
N ARG A 106 -6.67 0.05 -3.33
CA ARG A 106 -5.82 -0.95 -2.65
C ARG A 106 -4.76 -0.28 -1.77
N THR A 107 -4.18 0.83 -2.24
CA THR A 107 -3.18 1.56 -1.47
C THR A 107 -3.76 2.17 -0.20
N HIS A 108 -4.97 2.75 -0.27
CA HIS A 108 -5.67 3.24 0.91
C HIS A 108 -6.01 2.09 1.88
N GLU A 109 -6.44 0.94 1.38
CA GLU A 109 -6.73 -0.24 2.21
C GLU A 109 -5.49 -0.72 2.98
N HIS A 110 -4.33 -0.88 2.33
CA HIS A 110 -3.09 -1.24 2.99
C HIS A 110 -2.65 -0.20 4.02
N LEU A 111 -2.73 1.10 3.69
CA LEU A 111 -2.41 2.16 4.65
C LEU A 111 -3.32 2.13 5.87
N ALA A 112 -4.62 1.90 5.68
CA ALA A 112 -5.56 1.78 6.78
C ALA A 112 -5.21 0.60 7.71
N ASP A 113 -4.91 -0.57 7.13
CA ASP A 113 -4.52 -1.76 7.90
C ASP A 113 -3.16 -1.56 8.62
N LEU A 114 -2.19 -0.87 8.00
CA LEU A 114 -0.92 -0.52 8.64
C LEU A 114 -1.10 0.44 9.81
N TYR A 115 -1.84 1.53 9.61
CA TYR A 115 -2.13 2.48 10.70
C TYR A 115 -2.95 1.85 11.82
N PHE A 116 -3.83 0.92 11.51
CA PHE A 116 -4.55 0.14 12.51
C PHE A 116 -3.60 -0.71 13.36
N LYS A 117 -2.66 -1.43 12.73
CA LYS A 117 -1.61 -2.21 13.42
C LYS A 117 -0.74 -1.32 14.31
N GLU A 118 -0.44 -0.09 13.87
CA GLU A 118 0.31 0.91 14.63
C GLU A 118 -0.52 1.64 15.70
N LYS A 119 -1.80 1.27 15.88
CA LYS A 119 -2.76 1.92 16.80
C LYS A 119 -2.99 3.41 16.51
N LYS A 120 -2.74 3.85 15.28
CA LYS A 120 -3.01 5.21 14.80
C LYS A 120 -4.42 5.29 14.22
N TYR A 121 -5.42 5.10 15.08
CA TYR A 121 -6.82 4.92 14.70
C TYR A 121 -7.43 6.07 13.87
N PRO A 122 -7.14 7.35 14.14
CA PRO A 122 -7.66 8.43 13.31
C PRO A 122 -7.16 8.37 11.85
N LEU A 123 -5.91 7.96 11.62
CA LEU A 123 -5.36 7.78 10.28
C LEU A 123 -5.94 6.54 9.60
N ALA A 124 -6.07 5.43 10.35
CA ALA A 124 -6.72 4.22 9.84
C ALA A 124 -8.16 4.51 9.40
N TYR A 125 -8.95 5.22 10.21
CA TYR A 125 -10.29 5.66 9.88
C TYR A 125 -10.34 6.46 8.57
N ALA A 126 -9.49 7.47 8.44
CA ALA A 126 -9.44 8.33 7.26
C ALA A 126 -9.11 7.54 5.98
N HIS A 127 -8.20 6.57 6.07
CA HIS A 127 -7.84 5.73 4.92
C HIS A 127 -8.92 4.69 4.59
N TYR A 128 -9.62 4.09 5.57
CA TYR A 128 -10.79 3.24 5.28
C TYR A 128 -11.91 4.05 4.63
N ASP A 129 -12.17 5.26 5.08
CA ASP A 129 -13.16 6.15 4.48
C ASP A 129 -12.80 6.50 3.03
N SER A 130 -11.53 6.82 2.78
CA SER A 130 -11.01 7.03 1.42
C SER A 130 -11.15 5.80 0.52
N THR A 131 -10.98 4.58 1.07
CA THR A 131 -11.16 3.33 0.31
C THR A 131 -12.60 3.16 -0.16
N LEU A 132 -13.58 3.53 0.67
CA LEU A 132 -15.01 3.42 0.36
C LEU A 132 -15.46 4.24 -0.85
N VAL A 133 -14.73 5.31 -1.18
CA VAL A 133 -15.01 6.15 -2.36
C VAL A 133 -14.90 5.35 -3.66
N TYR A 134 -14.00 4.35 -3.69
CA TYR A 134 -13.67 3.56 -4.89
C TYR A 134 -14.41 2.21 -4.94
N ILE A 135 -15.15 1.82 -3.90
CA ILE A 135 -15.85 0.54 -3.85
C ILE A 135 -17.34 0.75 -4.16
N PRO A 136 -17.94 0.01 -5.10
CA PRO A 136 -19.36 0.12 -5.38
C PRO A 136 -20.22 -0.16 -4.13
N LYS A 137 -21.16 0.75 -3.82
CA LYS A 137 -21.94 0.75 -2.56
C LYS A 137 -22.73 -0.53 -2.29
N ASN A 138 -23.17 -1.24 -3.32
CA ASN A 138 -24.01 -2.45 -3.21
C ASN A 138 -23.21 -3.75 -3.20
N THR A 139 -21.95 -3.72 -2.75
CA THR A 139 -21.06 -4.89 -2.71
C THR A 139 -20.75 -5.35 -1.30
N LEU A 140 -20.46 -6.64 -1.14
CA LEU A 140 -19.98 -7.19 0.14
C LEU A 140 -18.65 -6.54 0.56
N ALA A 141 -17.79 -6.19 -0.40
CA ALA A 141 -16.53 -5.49 -0.15
C ALA A 141 -16.79 -4.12 0.49
N HIS A 142 -17.76 -3.34 -0.02
CA HIS A 142 -18.14 -2.06 0.57
C HIS A 142 -18.67 -2.23 2.00
N LEU A 143 -19.56 -3.21 2.22
CA LEU A 143 -20.11 -3.49 3.55
C LEU A 143 -19.00 -3.87 4.55
N TYR A 144 -18.06 -4.72 4.13
CA TYR A 144 -16.92 -5.14 4.95
C TYR A 144 -16.02 -3.95 5.31
N MET A 145 -15.66 -3.13 4.33
CA MET A 145 -14.80 -1.96 4.54
C MET A 145 -15.48 -0.91 5.42
N ARG A 146 -16.77 -0.69 5.21
CA ARG A 146 -17.59 0.20 6.04
C ARG A 146 -17.61 -0.24 7.49
N ARG A 147 -17.78 -1.54 7.77
CA ARG A 147 -17.72 -2.07 9.14
C ARG A 147 -16.36 -1.83 9.80
N LYS A 148 -15.25 -2.01 9.07
CA LYS A 148 -13.92 -1.68 9.58
C LYS A 148 -13.82 -0.21 9.98
N ARG A 149 -14.30 0.69 9.14
CA ARG A 149 -14.32 2.13 9.41
C ARG A 149 -15.20 2.47 10.62
N ASP A 150 -16.45 2.01 10.62
CA ASP A 150 -17.44 2.36 11.66
C ASP A 150 -16.99 1.87 13.05
N ASN A 151 -16.32 0.74 13.14
CA ASN A 151 -15.74 0.25 14.39
C ASN A 151 -14.67 1.19 14.97
N LEU A 152 -14.03 2.01 14.14
CA LEU A 152 -13.04 3.00 14.58
C LEU A 152 -13.65 4.36 14.93
N GLU A 153 -14.88 4.62 14.56
CA GLU A 153 -15.51 5.93 14.73
C GLU A 153 -15.55 6.36 16.20
N GLN A 154 -16.00 5.47 17.09
CA GLN A 154 -16.05 5.76 18.52
C GLN A 154 -14.66 5.98 19.12
N ILE A 155 -13.70 5.11 18.75
CA ILE A 155 -12.32 5.21 19.24
C ILE A 155 -11.71 6.55 18.80
N THR A 156 -11.88 6.94 17.55
CA THR A 156 -11.36 8.21 17.02
C THR A 156 -12.03 9.43 17.66
N ALA A 157 -13.34 9.33 18.00
CA ALA A 157 -14.04 10.39 18.71
C ALA A 157 -13.46 10.58 20.14
N PHE A 158 -13.21 9.50 20.85
CA PHE A 158 -12.57 9.55 22.17
C PHE A 158 -11.15 10.12 22.10
N GLU A 159 -10.31 9.65 21.17
CA GLU A 159 -8.94 10.18 21.01
C GLU A 159 -8.93 11.68 20.68
N ARG A 160 -9.84 12.15 19.82
CA ARG A 160 -9.98 13.60 19.55
C ARG A 160 -10.37 14.38 20.80
N THR A 161 -11.23 13.83 21.64
CA THR A 161 -11.64 14.48 22.91
C THR A 161 -10.47 14.56 23.87
N ILE A 162 -9.72 13.47 24.02
CA ILE A 162 -8.50 13.44 24.85
C ILE A 162 -7.46 14.45 24.34
N ALA A 163 -7.16 14.46 23.04
CA ALA A 163 -6.21 15.39 22.43
C ALA A 163 -6.61 16.86 22.63
N LYS A 164 -7.91 17.18 22.56
CA LYS A 164 -8.43 18.53 22.88
C LYS A 164 -8.23 18.87 24.36
N ALA A 165 -8.54 17.96 25.29
CA ALA A 165 -8.35 18.16 26.72
C ALA A 165 -6.87 18.38 27.07
N ASP A 166 -5.96 17.58 26.50
CA ASP A 166 -4.51 17.72 26.68
C ASP A 166 -4.00 19.05 26.15
N SER A 167 -4.48 19.50 25.00
CA SER A 167 -4.11 20.79 24.42
C SER A 167 -4.55 21.94 25.31
N LEU A 168 -5.80 21.90 25.82
CA LEU A 168 -6.30 22.90 26.77
C LEU A 168 -5.51 22.92 28.07
N SER A 169 -5.22 21.74 28.63
CA SER A 169 -4.38 21.63 29.86
C SER A 169 -3.00 22.21 29.65
N ARG A 170 -2.38 22.02 28.49
CA ARG A 170 -1.08 22.58 28.14
C ARG A 170 -1.12 24.12 28.07
N ILE A 171 -2.15 24.67 27.41
CA ILE A 171 -2.35 26.13 27.32
C ILE A 171 -2.56 26.73 28.70
N MET A 172 -3.38 26.11 29.56
CA MET A 172 -3.63 26.57 30.92
C MET A 172 -2.37 26.57 31.80
N LYS A 173 -1.44 25.64 31.60
CA LYS A 173 -0.15 25.62 32.31
C LYS A 173 0.77 26.76 31.85
N MET A 174 0.83 27.01 30.53
CA MET A 174 1.63 28.11 29.95
C MET A 174 1.12 29.51 30.34
N SER A 175 -0.18 29.63 30.64
CA SER A 175 -0.79 30.93 31.06
C SER A 175 -0.57 31.26 32.55
N LYS A 176 0.03 30.37 33.33
CA LYS A 176 0.31 30.55 34.76
C LYS A 176 1.78 30.90 35.08
N GLU A 177 2.63 30.86 34.06
CA GLU A 177 4.00 31.38 34.07
C GLU A 177 4.04 32.81 33.50
#